data_5e230ec23da86ab21a869baa307f187b
#
_entry.id   5e230ec23da86ab21a869baa307f187b
#
_cell.length_a   1.000
_cell.length_b   1.000
_cell.length_c   1.000
_cell.angle_alpha   90.00
_cell.angle_beta   90.00
_cell.angle_gamma   90.00
#
_symmetry.space_group_name_H-M   'P 1'
#
loop_
_entity.id
_entity.type
_entity.pdbx_description
1 polymer ?
#
loop_
_entity_poly.entity_id
_entity_poly.type
_entity_poly.pdbx_seq_one_letter_code
_entity_poly.pdbx_strand_id
1 'polypeptide(L)'
;MYAHPSTQKNLDTLRSYGNHIIEPATGELASHLVGKGRMEEPENIIRHLEMYFAAKDGDLVGKTVMITAGPTYEKIDPVRFIGNYSSGKMGLALADECTARGAKVILIAGPVQQGTYFPMHQYHAVESAQEMFEAASAAFVHADAAILTAAVADYTPEQVADEKIKREKTGEMSLNLKPTRDIAAFLGNLKNDTEHQRRLLVGLSLIHI
;
A
#
# COMPACT_ATOMS: atom_id res chain seq x y z
N MET A 1 -23.83 16.83 18.63
CA MET A 1 -23.07 16.84 19.91
C MET A 1 -21.58 16.67 19.68
N TYR A 2 -21.12 15.67 18.94
CA TYR A 2 -19.68 15.41 18.73
C TYR A 2 -18.92 16.62 18.16
N ALA A 3 -19.44 17.28 17.13
CA ALA A 3 -18.82 18.47 16.51
C ALA A 3 -18.98 19.77 17.33
N HIS A 4 -19.59 19.72 18.52
CA HIS A 4 -19.75 20.91 19.33
C HIS A 4 -18.39 21.41 19.88
N PRO A 5 -18.09 22.73 19.85
CA PRO A 5 -16.78 23.24 20.26
C PRO A 5 -16.33 22.81 21.65
N SER A 6 -17.25 22.75 22.64
CA SER A 6 -16.89 22.28 23.99
C SER A 6 -16.52 20.79 24.01
N THR A 7 -17.16 19.94 23.22
CA THR A 7 -16.79 18.52 23.09
C THR A 7 -15.38 18.39 22.50
N GLN A 8 -15.10 19.11 21.43
CA GLN A 8 -13.76 19.09 20.81
C GLN A 8 -12.69 19.61 21.78
N LYS A 9 -12.95 20.71 22.49
CA LYS A 9 -12.03 21.22 23.52
C LYS A 9 -11.74 20.19 24.62
N ASN A 10 -12.77 19.47 25.09
CA ASN A 10 -12.59 18.44 26.11
C ASN A 10 -11.74 17.24 25.57
N LEU A 11 -11.98 16.83 24.30
CA LEU A 11 -11.16 15.81 23.65
C LEU A 11 -9.70 16.25 23.52
N ASP A 12 -9.45 17.49 23.13
CA ASP A 12 -8.10 18.04 23.04
C ASP A 12 -7.41 18.12 24.40
N THR A 13 -8.16 18.45 25.46
CA THR A 13 -7.66 18.41 26.84
C THR A 13 -7.26 16.99 27.23
N LEU A 14 -8.09 15.99 26.93
CA LEU A 14 -7.74 14.58 27.19
C LEU A 14 -6.49 14.15 26.43
N ARG A 15 -6.37 14.53 25.15
CA ARG A 15 -5.15 14.27 24.36
C ARG A 15 -3.92 14.92 24.99
N SER A 16 -4.03 16.14 25.49
CA SER A 16 -2.92 16.84 26.14
C SER A 16 -2.45 16.17 27.43
N TYR A 17 -3.31 15.36 28.06
CA TYR A 17 -2.96 14.53 29.23
C TYR A 17 -2.37 13.17 28.83
N GLY A 18 -2.14 12.91 27.55
CA GLY A 18 -1.58 11.67 27.05
C GLY A 18 -2.61 10.55 26.83
N ASN A 19 -3.92 10.86 26.89
CA ASN A 19 -4.94 9.87 26.61
C ASN A 19 -5.07 9.63 25.09
N HIS A 20 -5.14 8.36 24.69
CA HIS A 20 -5.49 7.96 23.34
C HIS A 20 -7.00 7.96 23.16
N ILE A 21 -7.47 8.57 22.08
CA ILE A 21 -8.89 8.66 21.75
C ILE A 21 -9.13 7.90 20.45
N ILE A 22 -9.94 6.86 20.52
CA ILE A 22 -10.47 6.19 19.34
C ILE A 22 -11.62 7.06 18.83
N GLU A 23 -11.48 7.57 17.61
CA GLU A 23 -12.46 8.44 16.98
C GLU A 23 -13.79 7.70 16.74
N PRO A 24 -14.94 8.34 16.95
CA PRO A 24 -16.21 7.70 16.65
C PRO A 24 -16.41 7.51 15.14
N ALA A 25 -17.09 6.44 14.77
CA ALA A 25 -17.47 6.15 13.40
C ALA A 25 -18.53 7.14 12.88
N THR A 26 -18.59 7.23 11.55
CA THR A 26 -19.66 7.94 10.84
C THR A 26 -20.76 6.93 10.48
N GLY A 27 -22.00 7.24 10.80
CA GLY A 27 -23.12 6.37 10.51
C GLY A 27 -24.44 6.95 10.99
N GLU A 28 -25.50 6.13 10.93
CA GLU A 28 -26.78 6.50 11.50
C GLU A 28 -26.70 6.57 13.02
N LEU A 29 -27.13 7.69 13.56
CA LEU A 29 -27.18 7.99 15.00
C LEU A 29 -28.56 7.63 15.56
N ALA A 30 -28.68 7.52 16.88
CA ALA A 30 -29.95 7.27 17.56
C ALA A 30 -31.07 8.30 17.23
N SER A 31 -30.71 9.43 16.67
CA SER A 31 -31.63 10.48 16.18
C SER A 31 -32.07 10.25 14.72
N HIS A 32 -31.74 9.13 14.10
CA HIS A 32 -31.93 8.83 12.67
C HIS A 32 -31.23 9.80 11.70
N LEU A 33 -30.30 10.63 12.20
CA LEU A 33 -29.44 11.47 11.38
C LEU A 33 -28.14 10.71 11.08
N VAL A 34 -27.59 10.92 9.90
CA VAL A 34 -26.26 10.37 9.53
C VAL A 34 -25.18 11.39 9.89
N GLY A 35 -24.18 10.95 10.66
CA GLY A 35 -23.08 11.82 11.06
C GLY A 35 -22.02 11.10 11.88
N LYS A 36 -20.93 11.83 12.21
CA LYS A 36 -19.86 11.35 13.09
C LYS A 36 -20.34 11.40 14.55
N GLY A 37 -20.21 10.30 15.29
CA GLY A 37 -20.61 10.23 16.70
C GLY A 37 -21.13 8.86 17.13
N ARG A 38 -21.16 7.87 16.22
CA ARG A 38 -21.45 6.48 16.54
C ARG A 38 -20.20 5.85 17.18
N MET A 39 -20.38 5.01 18.19
CA MET A 39 -19.28 4.23 18.75
C MET A 39 -18.64 3.39 17.65
N GLU A 40 -17.32 3.33 17.65
CA GLU A 40 -16.56 2.50 16.72
C GLU A 40 -16.88 1.01 16.92
N GLU A 41 -16.81 0.21 15.86
CA GLU A 41 -17.10 -1.21 15.92
C GLU A 41 -16.04 -1.94 16.79
N PRO A 42 -16.44 -2.99 17.53
CA PRO A 42 -15.54 -3.71 18.44
C PRO A 42 -14.25 -4.20 17.78
N GLU A 43 -14.34 -4.68 16.55
CA GLU A 43 -13.19 -5.16 15.77
C GLU A 43 -12.17 -4.04 15.49
N ASN A 44 -12.65 -2.85 15.19
CA ASN A 44 -11.79 -1.68 14.99
C ASN A 44 -11.19 -1.19 16.31
N ILE A 45 -11.94 -1.26 17.42
CA ILE A 45 -11.42 -0.91 18.76
C ILE A 45 -10.26 -1.86 19.11
N ILE A 46 -10.43 -3.18 18.90
CA ILE A 46 -9.39 -4.18 19.13
C ILE A 46 -8.17 -3.86 18.27
N ARG A 47 -8.36 -3.59 16.99
CA ARG A 47 -7.28 -3.21 16.05
C ARG A 47 -6.50 -1.98 16.53
N HIS A 48 -7.19 -0.96 17.02
CA HIS A 48 -6.53 0.22 17.62
C HIS A 48 -5.69 -0.13 18.85
N LEU A 49 -6.18 -1.04 19.71
CA LEU A 49 -5.43 -1.50 20.87
C LEU A 49 -4.19 -2.32 20.45
N GLU A 50 -4.33 -3.24 19.51
CA GLU A 50 -3.21 -4.02 18.98
C GLU A 50 -2.11 -3.11 18.43
N MET A 51 -2.47 -2.10 17.63
CA MET A 51 -1.53 -1.11 17.13
C MET A 51 -0.85 -0.30 18.24
N TYR A 52 -1.62 0.10 19.25
CA TYR A 52 -1.08 0.86 20.38
C TYR A 52 0.00 0.07 21.13
N PHE A 53 -0.25 -1.20 21.41
CA PHE A 53 0.73 -2.06 22.09
C PHE A 53 1.90 -2.43 21.17
N ALA A 54 1.64 -2.72 19.91
CA ALA A 54 2.69 -2.99 18.91
C ALA A 54 3.66 -1.81 18.76
N ALA A 55 3.15 -0.59 18.68
CA ALA A 55 3.97 0.62 18.58
C ALA A 55 4.85 0.86 19.84
N LYS A 56 4.51 0.26 20.97
CA LYS A 56 5.25 0.41 22.22
C LYS A 56 6.32 -0.67 22.41
N ASP A 57 5.98 -1.93 22.15
CA ASP A 57 6.77 -3.10 22.54
C ASP A 57 7.21 -3.98 21.36
N GLY A 58 6.86 -3.62 20.12
CA GLY A 58 7.21 -4.38 18.92
C GLY A 58 8.73 -4.36 18.61
N ASP A 59 9.24 -5.45 18.07
CA ASP A 59 10.66 -5.60 17.70
C ASP A 59 11.07 -4.81 16.45
N LEU A 60 10.10 -4.28 15.70
CA LEU A 60 10.31 -3.40 14.57
C LEU A 60 10.00 -1.92 14.88
N VAL A 61 9.82 -1.56 16.15
CA VAL A 61 9.61 -0.17 16.56
C VAL A 61 10.76 0.71 16.09
N GLY A 62 10.41 1.85 15.50
CA GLY A 62 11.38 2.81 14.93
C GLY A 62 11.92 2.43 13.54
N LYS A 63 11.53 1.26 12.98
CA LYS A 63 11.89 0.86 11.63
C LYS A 63 10.83 1.29 10.62
N THR A 64 11.29 1.66 9.43
CA THR A 64 10.44 1.93 8.27
C THR A 64 10.64 0.81 7.25
N VAL A 65 9.54 0.14 6.88
CA VAL A 65 9.56 -0.97 5.93
C VAL A 65 8.72 -0.60 4.71
N MET A 66 9.32 -0.60 3.53
CA MET A 66 8.62 -0.45 2.26
C MET A 66 8.23 -1.83 1.74
N ILE A 67 6.99 -1.98 1.28
CA ILE A 67 6.49 -3.25 0.73
C ILE A 67 5.78 -2.97 -0.60
N THR A 68 6.14 -3.73 -1.65
CA THR A 68 5.37 -3.73 -2.89
C THR A 68 4.44 -4.94 -2.92
N ALA A 69 3.19 -4.76 -3.39
CA ALA A 69 2.17 -5.82 -3.39
C ALA A 69 1.28 -5.76 -4.63
N GLY A 70 0.69 -6.89 -4.99
CA GLY A 70 -0.27 -6.98 -6.09
C GLY A 70 0.36 -7.03 -7.48
N PRO A 71 -0.47 -7.09 -8.53
CA PRO A 71 -0.02 -7.05 -9.92
C PRO A 71 0.24 -5.61 -10.38
N THR A 72 0.87 -5.47 -11.55
CA THR A 72 0.77 -4.25 -12.35
C THR A 72 -0.05 -4.51 -13.61
N TYR A 73 -0.76 -3.50 -14.09
CA TYR A 73 -1.58 -3.54 -15.29
C TYR A 73 -1.03 -2.56 -16.32
N GLU A 74 -0.52 -3.13 -17.41
CA GLU A 74 0.08 -2.38 -18.51
C GLU A 74 -0.98 -2.16 -19.58
N LYS A 75 -1.49 -0.95 -19.70
CA LYS A 75 -2.60 -0.62 -20.59
C LYS A 75 -2.26 -0.87 -22.06
N ILE A 76 -3.13 -1.54 -22.78
CA ILE A 76 -3.14 -1.66 -24.24
C ILE A 76 -4.02 -0.55 -24.83
N ASP A 77 -5.20 -0.36 -24.22
CA ASP A 77 -6.21 0.67 -24.55
C ASP A 77 -7.05 0.96 -23.29
N PRO A 78 -8.05 1.84 -23.31
CA PRO A 78 -8.86 2.14 -22.13
C PRO A 78 -9.63 0.96 -21.52
N VAL A 79 -9.65 -0.21 -22.17
CA VAL A 79 -10.45 -1.37 -21.75
C VAL A 79 -9.58 -2.58 -21.43
N ARG A 80 -8.41 -2.72 -22.05
CA ARG A 80 -7.56 -3.92 -21.98
C ARG A 80 -6.16 -3.61 -21.48
N PHE A 81 -5.60 -4.54 -20.77
CA PHE A 81 -4.24 -4.46 -20.22
C PHE A 81 -3.54 -5.83 -20.27
N ILE A 82 -2.22 -5.80 -20.14
CA ILE A 82 -1.38 -6.96 -19.83
C ILE A 82 -1.09 -6.91 -18.34
N GLY A 83 -1.16 -8.03 -17.66
CA GLY A 83 -0.85 -8.12 -16.24
C GLY A 83 -0.70 -9.55 -15.77
N ASN A 84 -0.18 -9.72 -14.56
CA ASN A 84 0.03 -11.01 -13.93
C ASN A 84 -1.15 -11.39 -13.03
N TYR A 85 -1.42 -12.70 -12.91
CA TYR A 85 -2.35 -13.18 -11.90
C TYR A 85 -1.72 -13.04 -10.50
N SER A 86 -2.11 -11.99 -9.79
CA SER A 86 -1.70 -11.78 -8.40
C SER A 86 -2.84 -11.17 -7.61
N SER A 87 -3.08 -11.70 -6.42
CA SER A 87 -4.06 -11.15 -5.49
C SER A 87 -3.45 -10.14 -4.51
N GLY A 88 -2.13 -10.05 -4.45
CA GLY A 88 -1.41 -9.23 -3.49
C GLY A 88 -1.39 -9.76 -2.05
N LYS A 89 -2.04 -10.90 -1.76
CA LYS A 89 -2.22 -11.42 -0.39
C LYS A 89 -0.93 -11.52 0.41
N MET A 90 0.16 -11.96 -0.20
CA MET A 90 1.45 -12.10 0.49
C MET A 90 1.96 -10.74 0.96
N GLY A 91 1.99 -9.74 0.08
CA GLY A 91 2.45 -8.39 0.43
C GLY A 91 1.56 -7.71 1.47
N LEU A 92 0.23 -7.88 1.37
CA LEU A 92 -0.71 -7.36 2.36
C LEU A 92 -0.51 -8.01 3.73
N ALA A 93 -0.33 -9.34 3.80
CA ALA A 93 -0.07 -10.05 5.05
C ALA A 93 1.27 -9.65 5.68
N LEU A 94 2.32 -9.45 4.88
CA LEU A 94 3.60 -8.93 5.36
C LEU A 94 3.49 -7.49 5.86
N ALA A 95 2.67 -6.66 5.22
CA ALA A 95 2.42 -5.30 5.66
C ALA A 95 1.70 -5.29 7.03
N ASP A 96 0.71 -6.15 7.21
CA ASP A 96 0.01 -6.32 8.47
C ASP A 96 0.96 -6.84 9.57
N GLU A 97 1.77 -7.86 9.30
CA GLU A 97 2.73 -8.41 10.26
C GLU A 97 3.79 -7.37 10.66
N CYS A 98 4.36 -6.65 9.71
CA CYS A 98 5.32 -5.58 10.01
C CYS A 98 4.68 -4.48 10.87
N THR A 99 3.43 -4.11 10.59
CA THR A 99 2.67 -3.13 11.39
C THR A 99 2.38 -3.66 12.80
N ALA A 100 1.96 -4.93 12.92
CA ALA A 100 1.73 -5.59 14.20
C ALA A 100 3.00 -5.68 15.07
N ARG A 101 4.18 -5.63 14.45
CA ARG A 101 5.49 -5.60 15.10
C ARG A 101 6.04 -4.19 15.31
N GLY A 102 5.23 -3.15 15.07
CA GLY A 102 5.54 -1.76 15.37
C GLY A 102 6.30 -0.99 14.27
N ALA A 103 6.47 -1.56 13.07
CA ALA A 103 7.09 -0.86 11.96
C ALA A 103 6.20 0.24 11.38
N LYS A 104 6.82 1.29 10.85
CA LYS A 104 6.16 2.21 9.92
C LYS A 104 6.17 1.59 8.53
N VAL A 105 5.01 1.14 8.04
CA VAL A 105 4.92 0.49 6.75
C VAL A 105 4.53 1.48 5.65
N ILE A 106 5.32 1.51 4.58
CA ILE A 106 4.99 2.19 3.31
C ILE A 106 4.59 1.10 2.33
N LEU A 107 3.30 0.97 2.08
CA LEU A 107 2.74 -0.03 1.16
C LEU A 107 2.49 0.59 -0.21
N ILE A 108 3.09 0.00 -1.24
CA ILE A 108 2.90 0.36 -2.65
C ILE A 108 2.17 -0.81 -3.29
N ALA A 109 0.89 -0.63 -3.60
CA ALA A 109 0.04 -1.70 -4.06
C ALA A 109 -0.50 -1.43 -5.46
N GLY A 110 -0.31 -2.39 -6.35
CA GLY A 110 -1.07 -2.49 -7.58
C GLY A 110 -2.54 -2.81 -7.32
N PRO A 111 -3.36 -3.06 -8.36
CA PRO A 111 -4.77 -3.34 -8.20
C PRO A 111 -5.01 -4.60 -7.38
N VAL A 112 -5.46 -4.44 -6.13
CA VAL A 112 -5.79 -5.52 -5.21
C VAL A 112 -7.24 -5.38 -4.73
N GLN A 113 -7.92 -6.51 -4.47
CA GLN A 113 -9.31 -6.51 -4.04
C GLN A 113 -9.46 -6.45 -2.52
N GLN A 114 -8.43 -6.85 -1.78
CA GLN A 114 -8.43 -6.89 -0.32
C GLN A 114 -7.59 -5.74 0.22
N GLY A 115 -8.01 -5.18 1.35
CA GLY A 115 -7.20 -4.23 2.11
C GLY A 115 -6.34 -4.93 3.16
N THR A 116 -5.53 -4.15 3.85
CA THR A 116 -4.78 -4.57 5.04
C THR A 116 -5.68 -4.55 6.27
N TYR A 117 -5.34 -5.38 7.26
CA TYR A 117 -6.03 -5.39 8.56
C TYR A 117 -5.70 -4.11 9.35
N PHE A 118 -4.43 -3.70 9.36
CA PHE A 118 -3.99 -2.45 9.98
C PHE A 118 -3.97 -1.29 8.99
N PRO A 119 -4.22 -0.04 9.42
CA PRO A 119 -3.94 1.14 8.62
C PRO A 119 -2.42 1.28 8.41
N MET A 120 -2.01 1.52 7.19
CA MET A 120 -0.61 1.71 6.84
C MET A 120 -0.14 3.13 7.18
N HIS A 121 1.15 3.28 7.52
CA HIS A 121 1.75 4.59 7.70
C HIS A 121 1.64 5.44 6.43
N GLN A 122 1.90 4.82 5.26
CA GLN A 122 1.64 5.39 3.94
C GLN A 122 1.11 4.29 3.02
N TYR A 123 0.17 4.66 2.15
CA TYR A 123 -0.39 3.77 1.13
C TYR A 123 -0.35 4.48 -0.22
N HIS A 124 0.31 3.85 -1.18
CA HIS A 124 0.41 4.30 -2.56
C HIS A 124 -0.29 3.29 -3.46
N ALA A 125 -1.48 3.65 -3.97
CA ALA A 125 -2.12 2.88 -5.03
C ALA A 125 -1.46 3.21 -6.36
N VAL A 126 -1.04 2.19 -7.08
CA VAL A 126 -0.41 2.30 -8.40
C VAL A 126 -1.10 1.34 -9.37
N GLU A 127 -1.00 1.59 -10.66
CA GLU A 127 -1.59 0.71 -11.67
C GLU A 127 -0.52 0.05 -12.53
N SER A 128 0.49 0.80 -12.98
CA SER A 128 1.52 0.32 -13.90
C SER A 128 2.86 0.01 -13.21
N ALA A 129 3.71 -0.74 -13.90
CA ALA A 129 5.09 -1.00 -13.49
C ALA A 129 5.90 0.31 -13.36
N GLN A 130 5.64 1.29 -14.22
CA GLN A 130 6.30 2.59 -14.16
C GLN A 130 5.91 3.36 -12.90
N GLU A 131 4.61 3.42 -12.58
CA GLU A 131 4.14 4.07 -11.35
C GLU A 131 4.69 3.37 -10.09
N MET A 132 4.72 2.03 -10.09
CA MET A 132 5.30 1.25 -9.00
C MET A 132 6.79 1.52 -8.85
N PHE A 133 7.53 1.61 -9.96
CA PHE A 133 8.96 1.96 -9.95
C PHE A 133 9.20 3.35 -9.33
N GLU A 134 8.42 4.35 -9.74
CA GLU A 134 8.55 5.73 -9.25
C GLU A 134 8.23 5.81 -7.76
N ALA A 135 7.12 5.22 -7.33
CA ALA A 135 6.72 5.18 -5.93
C ALA A 135 7.74 4.42 -5.05
N ALA A 136 8.23 3.26 -5.52
CA ALA A 136 9.22 2.46 -4.81
C ALA A 136 10.57 3.20 -4.70
N SER A 137 11.01 3.84 -5.77
CA SER A 137 12.26 4.61 -5.78
C SER A 137 12.21 5.78 -4.79
N ALA A 138 11.09 6.51 -4.75
CA ALA A 138 10.89 7.62 -3.83
C ALA A 138 10.79 7.15 -2.36
N ALA A 139 10.09 6.04 -2.10
CA ALA A 139 9.89 5.51 -0.75
C ALA A 139 11.16 4.86 -0.17
N PHE A 140 11.97 4.19 -1.01
CA PHE A 140 13.14 3.42 -0.58
C PHE A 140 14.21 4.28 0.12
N VAL A 141 14.35 5.54 -0.26
CA VAL A 141 15.34 6.44 0.38
C VAL A 141 15.03 6.70 1.85
N HIS A 142 13.79 6.52 2.27
CA HIS A 142 13.31 6.71 3.63
C HIS A 142 13.09 5.39 4.39
N ALA A 143 13.34 4.23 3.76
CA ALA A 143 13.10 2.92 4.35
C ALA A 143 14.38 2.30 4.90
N ASP A 144 14.28 1.59 6.02
CA ASP A 144 15.34 0.72 6.57
C ASP A 144 15.39 -0.62 5.82
N ALA A 145 14.22 -1.08 5.37
CA ALA A 145 14.08 -2.33 4.63
C ALA A 145 13.04 -2.19 3.52
N ALA A 146 13.21 -2.96 2.45
CA ALA A 146 12.21 -3.12 1.40
C ALA A 146 11.95 -4.61 1.14
N ILE A 147 10.67 -4.96 0.98
CA ILE A 147 10.20 -6.30 0.65
C ILE A 147 9.41 -6.22 -0.67
N LEU A 148 9.97 -6.81 -1.71
CA LEU A 148 9.42 -6.79 -3.05
C LEU A 148 8.60 -8.06 -3.29
N THR A 149 7.26 -7.96 -3.24
CA THR A 149 6.34 -9.08 -3.44
C THR A 149 5.37 -8.86 -4.58
N ALA A 150 5.42 -7.69 -5.21
CA ALA A 150 4.54 -7.40 -6.33
C ALA A 150 4.86 -8.27 -7.55
N ALA A 151 3.82 -8.69 -8.25
CA ALA A 151 3.93 -9.36 -9.54
C ALA A 151 3.96 -8.31 -10.67
N VAL A 152 5.10 -7.66 -10.81
CA VAL A 152 5.33 -6.64 -11.82
C VAL A 152 5.37 -7.28 -13.21
N ALA A 153 4.70 -6.66 -14.19
CA ALA A 153 4.78 -7.12 -15.58
C ALA A 153 6.18 -6.81 -16.15
N ASP A 154 6.81 -7.80 -16.79
CA ASP A 154 8.14 -7.65 -17.40
C ASP A 154 8.13 -6.79 -18.66
N TYR A 155 6.95 -6.70 -19.32
CA TYR A 155 6.75 -5.98 -20.58
C TYR A 155 5.53 -5.08 -20.51
N THR A 156 5.62 -3.92 -21.16
CA THR A 156 4.54 -2.98 -21.35
C THR A 156 4.39 -2.62 -22.85
N PRO A 157 3.18 -2.32 -23.36
CA PRO A 157 3.02 -1.86 -24.73
C PRO A 157 3.88 -0.62 -25.02
N GLU A 158 4.53 -0.60 -26.19
CA GLU A 158 5.28 0.58 -26.64
C GLU A 158 4.37 1.80 -26.80
N GLN A 159 3.14 1.56 -27.26
CA GLN A 159 2.11 2.58 -27.48
C GLN A 159 0.81 2.11 -26.86
N VAL A 160 0.16 3.01 -26.14
CA VAL A 160 -1.19 2.80 -25.59
C VAL A 160 -2.17 3.53 -26.50
N ALA A 161 -3.22 2.84 -26.94
CA ALA A 161 -4.24 3.45 -27.76
C ALA A 161 -5.19 4.32 -26.91
N ASP A 162 -5.51 5.52 -27.38
CA ASP A 162 -6.43 6.45 -26.71
C ASP A 162 -7.88 5.96 -26.72
N GLU A 163 -8.23 5.14 -27.73
CA GLU A 163 -9.54 4.55 -27.90
C GLU A 163 -9.45 3.03 -27.93
N LYS A 164 -10.57 2.36 -27.58
CA LYS A 164 -10.68 0.90 -27.69
C LYS A 164 -10.36 0.42 -29.10
N ILE A 165 -9.32 -0.41 -29.24
CA ILE A 165 -8.94 -1.01 -30.51
C ILE A 165 -10.09 -1.91 -31.00
N LYS A 166 -10.65 -1.60 -32.16
CA LYS A 166 -11.73 -2.40 -32.76
C LYS A 166 -11.15 -3.65 -33.42
N ARG A 167 -11.92 -4.74 -33.37
CA ARG A 167 -11.56 -5.97 -34.06
C ARG A 167 -11.52 -5.73 -35.57
N GLU A 168 -10.38 -5.97 -36.18
CA GLU A 168 -10.27 -5.95 -37.66
C GLU A 168 -10.91 -7.19 -38.30
N LYS A 169 -11.28 -7.07 -39.57
CA LYS A 169 -11.88 -8.18 -40.35
C LYS A 169 -10.87 -9.33 -40.54
N THR A 170 -9.59 -9.04 -40.58
CA THR A 170 -8.50 -10.01 -40.69
C THR A 170 -8.34 -10.93 -39.47
N GLY A 171 -8.85 -10.53 -38.29
CA GLY A 171 -8.85 -11.36 -37.09
C GLY A 171 -7.56 -11.40 -36.30
N GLU A 172 -6.46 -10.89 -36.81
CA GLU A 172 -5.15 -10.86 -36.16
C GLU A 172 -4.90 -9.50 -35.49
N MET A 173 -4.21 -9.51 -34.35
CA MET A 173 -3.76 -8.32 -33.65
C MET A 173 -2.33 -8.53 -33.18
N SER A 174 -1.44 -7.60 -33.52
CA SER A 174 -0.05 -7.60 -33.06
C SER A 174 0.17 -6.43 -32.10
N LEU A 175 0.90 -6.68 -31.03
CA LEU A 175 1.32 -5.68 -30.05
C LEU A 175 2.84 -5.65 -29.95
N ASN A 176 3.42 -4.47 -30.13
CA ASN A 176 4.84 -4.26 -29.84
C ASN A 176 4.99 -3.98 -28.34
N LEU A 177 5.84 -4.74 -27.72
CA LEU A 177 6.12 -4.63 -26.27
C LEU A 177 7.56 -4.17 -26.06
N LYS A 178 7.77 -3.37 -25.02
CA LYS A 178 9.09 -3.01 -24.52
C LYS A 178 9.23 -3.49 -23.06
N PRO A 179 10.47 -3.81 -22.61
CA PRO A 179 10.69 -4.21 -21.22
C PRO A 179 10.34 -3.07 -20.25
N THR A 180 9.83 -3.43 -19.09
CA THR A 180 9.65 -2.52 -17.96
C THR A 180 10.97 -2.34 -17.20
N ARG A 181 10.99 -1.39 -16.27
CA ARG A 181 12.17 -1.17 -15.43
C ARG A 181 12.27 -2.22 -14.33
N ASP A 182 13.45 -2.78 -14.14
CA ASP A 182 13.73 -3.69 -13.03
C ASP A 182 13.86 -2.90 -11.72
N ILE A 183 12.80 -2.96 -10.89
CA ILE A 183 12.74 -2.29 -9.60
C ILE A 183 13.79 -2.85 -8.64
N ALA A 184 13.95 -4.19 -8.61
CA ALA A 184 14.85 -4.85 -7.67
C ALA A 184 16.31 -4.51 -7.98
N ALA A 185 16.71 -4.56 -9.26
CA ALA A 185 18.05 -4.18 -9.68
C ALA A 185 18.34 -2.70 -9.40
N PHE A 186 17.38 -1.80 -9.67
CA PHE A 186 17.54 -0.38 -9.42
C PHE A 186 17.70 -0.07 -7.92
N LEU A 187 16.83 -0.62 -7.07
CA LEU A 187 16.92 -0.43 -5.62
C LEU A 187 18.17 -1.09 -5.02
N GLY A 188 18.60 -2.23 -5.58
CA GLY A 188 19.84 -2.87 -5.22
C GLY A 188 21.07 -1.99 -5.46
N ASN A 189 21.10 -1.25 -6.55
CA ASN A 189 22.16 -0.29 -6.84
C ASN A 189 22.11 0.92 -5.88
N LEU A 190 20.93 1.48 -5.62
CA LEU A 190 20.75 2.57 -4.64
C LEU A 190 21.20 2.18 -3.22
N LYS A 191 21.01 0.90 -2.84
CA LYS A 191 21.47 0.38 -1.55
C LYS A 191 22.97 0.54 -1.33
N ASN A 192 23.76 0.44 -2.40
CA ASN A 192 25.22 0.46 -2.36
C ASN A 192 25.82 1.87 -2.40
N ASP A 193 25.04 2.86 -2.85
CA ASP A 193 25.51 4.26 -3.01
C ASP A 193 25.52 5.07 -1.70
N THR A 194 24.96 4.57 -0.62
CA THR A 194 24.91 5.30 0.66
C THR A 194 25.90 4.70 1.67
N GLU A 195 27.01 5.36 1.89
CA GLU A 195 28.10 4.96 2.81
C GLU A 195 27.66 4.70 4.27
N HIS A 196 26.44 5.07 4.67
CA HIS A 196 26.04 5.13 6.08
C HIS A 196 24.77 4.38 6.47
N GLN A 197 24.02 3.78 5.55
CA GLN A 197 22.81 2.99 5.89
C GLN A 197 22.76 1.65 5.16
N ARG A 198 22.99 0.56 5.90
CA ARG A 198 22.69 -0.80 5.41
C ARG A 198 21.17 -0.97 5.33
N ARG A 199 20.59 -0.71 4.16
CA ARG A 199 19.20 -1.06 3.86
C ARG A 199 19.10 -2.54 3.52
N LEU A 200 18.09 -3.21 4.07
CA LEU A 200 17.78 -4.59 3.69
C LEU A 200 16.85 -4.58 2.47
N LEU A 201 17.21 -5.34 1.44
CA LEU A 201 16.36 -5.57 0.28
C LEU A 201 16.05 -7.07 0.18
N VAL A 202 14.76 -7.41 0.21
CA VAL A 202 14.25 -8.77 0.12
C VAL A 202 13.35 -8.87 -1.11
N GLY A 203 13.68 -9.75 -2.05
CA GLY A 203 12.84 -10.08 -3.20
C GLY A 203 12.20 -11.44 -3.02
N LEU A 204 10.91 -11.55 -3.27
CA LEU A 204 10.19 -12.82 -3.40
C LEU A 204 10.03 -13.14 -4.87
N SER A 205 10.49 -14.32 -5.27
CA SER A 205 10.40 -14.80 -6.64
C SER A 205 9.64 -16.13 -6.68
N LEU A 206 8.77 -16.29 -7.67
CA LEU A 206 8.06 -17.55 -7.94
C LEU A 206 8.80 -18.46 -8.93
N ILE A 207 10.08 -18.17 -9.25
CA ILE A 207 10.82 -18.87 -10.33
C ILE A 207 11.22 -20.29 -9.95
N HIS A 208 11.08 -20.72 -8.71
CA HIS A 208 11.44 -22.06 -8.24
C HIS A 208 10.27 -22.77 -7.59
N ILE A 209 9.20 -22.97 -8.35
CA ILE A 209 8.16 -23.95 -8.02
C ILE A 209 8.35 -25.17 -8.91
#